data_60205b7432d410126e4314c389c7bc69
#
_entry.id   60205b7432d410126e4314c389c7bc69
#
_cell.length_a   1.000
_cell.length_b   1.000
_cell.length_c   1.000
_cell.angle_alpha   90.00
_cell.angle_beta   90.00
_cell.angle_gamma   90.00
#
_symmetry.space_group_name_H-M   'P 1'
#
loop_
_entity.id
_entity.type
_entity.pdbx_description
1 polymer ?
#
loop_
_entity_poly.entity_id
_entity_poly.type
_entity_poly.pdbx_seq_one_letter_code
_entity_poly.pdbx_strand_id
1 'polypeptide(L)'
;ILPVFSYIFHPIFVSIYGTLFFFLITNSFYYNSQIIVTLVQVTILTLLLPLSMYFLFRSLGVVSSFTEASISERKMPIAVQAILLFVLIKFSVSQDSVAELYFFFLGGFLSSVIVLASVILKFKASLHMIGISALTCFIFGLSMYYQLPFVNLIAFCIVCIGLVASSRLYMKAHTYTELIAGIIIGAGPQVFLYQYWL
;
A
#
# COMPACT_ATOMS: atom_id res chain seq x y z
N ILE A 1 20.57 0.77 -11.63
CA ILE A 1 19.22 0.52 -12.20
C ILE A 1 18.29 -0.12 -11.14
N LEU A 2 18.70 -1.19 -10.43
CA LEU A 2 17.85 -1.88 -9.43
C LEU A 2 17.22 -0.97 -8.37
N PRO A 3 17.92 -0.02 -7.72
CA PRO A 3 17.32 0.85 -6.70
C PRO A 3 16.14 1.69 -7.19
N VAL A 4 16.06 1.98 -8.49
CA VAL A 4 14.95 2.75 -9.10
C VAL A 4 13.59 2.09 -8.84
N PHE A 5 13.51 0.76 -8.85
CA PHE A 5 12.26 0.04 -8.57
C PHE A 5 11.75 0.27 -7.15
N SER A 6 12.64 0.42 -6.16
CA SER A 6 12.23 0.78 -4.80
C SER A 6 11.68 2.21 -4.69
N TYR A 7 12.10 3.13 -5.53
CA TYR A 7 11.56 4.49 -5.56
C TYR A 7 10.22 4.55 -6.30
N ILE A 8 10.09 3.90 -7.47
CA ILE A 8 8.84 3.86 -8.23
C ILE A 8 7.75 3.16 -7.42
N PHE A 9 8.03 1.99 -6.85
CA PHE A 9 7.09 1.22 -6.04
C PHE A 9 7.24 1.50 -4.54
N HIS A 10 7.53 2.76 -4.19
CA HIS A 10 7.55 3.15 -2.79
C HIS A 10 6.14 3.03 -2.18
N PRO A 11 5.99 2.46 -0.96
CA PRO A 11 4.67 2.20 -0.35
C PRO A 11 3.75 3.42 -0.32
N ILE A 12 4.31 4.62 -0.23
CA ILE A 12 3.56 5.88 -0.19
C ILE A 12 2.73 6.14 -1.47
N PHE A 13 3.14 5.58 -2.62
CA PHE A 13 2.44 5.76 -3.89
C PHE A 13 1.40 4.67 -4.17
N VAL A 14 1.44 3.54 -3.47
CA VAL A 14 0.59 2.37 -3.73
C VAL A 14 -0.90 2.71 -3.67
N SER A 15 -1.32 3.49 -2.68
CA SER A 15 -2.70 3.96 -2.53
C SER A 15 -3.17 4.76 -3.75
N ILE A 16 -2.33 5.66 -4.24
CA ILE A 16 -2.63 6.49 -5.42
C ILE A 16 -2.67 5.61 -6.68
N TYR A 17 -1.70 4.70 -6.85
CA TYR A 17 -1.69 3.78 -8.01
C TYR A 17 -2.95 2.91 -8.05
N GLY A 18 -3.35 2.33 -6.92
CA GLY A 18 -4.57 1.53 -6.84
C GLY A 18 -5.82 2.36 -7.16
N THR A 19 -5.94 3.56 -6.62
CA THR A 19 -7.09 4.44 -6.86
C THR A 19 -7.14 4.94 -8.31
N LEU A 20 -6.02 5.36 -8.87
CA LEU A 20 -5.94 5.77 -10.28
C LEU A 20 -6.30 4.63 -11.20
N PHE A 21 -5.73 3.44 -10.97
CA PHE A 21 -6.03 2.27 -11.79
C PHE A 21 -7.51 1.89 -11.71
N PHE A 22 -8.10 1.90 -10.51
CA PHE A 22 -9.51 1.63 -10.32
C PHE A 22 -10.38 2.59 -11.15
N PHE A 23 -10.18 3.89 -11.04
CA PHE A 23 -10.98 4.86 -11.79
C PHE A 23 -10.67 4.86 -13.30
N LEU A 24 -9.49 4.45 -13.73
CA LEU A 24 -9.21 4.28 -15.17
C LEU A 24 -10.10 3.20 -15.82
N ILE A 25 -10.45 2.15 -15.08
CA ILE A 25 -11.28 1.05 -15.60
C ILE A 25 -12.77 1.22 -15.30
N THR A 26 -13.14 2.11 -14.36
CA THR A 26 -14.52 2.27 -13.87
C THR A 26 -15.08 3.68 -14.04
N ASN A 27 -14.39 4.56 -14.76
CA ASN A 27 -14.76 5.99 -14.90
C ASN A 27 -16.19 6.21 -15.41
N SER A 28 -16.71 5.29 -16.23
CA SER A 28 -18.06 5.37 -16.77
C SER A 28 -19.16 5.14 -15.71
N PHE A 29 -18.82 4.59 -14.55
CA PHE A 29 -19.77 4.32 -13.46
C PHE A 29 -19.85 5.44 -12.42
N TYR A 30 -18.94 6.41 -12.47
CA TYR A 30 -18.82 7.44 -11.45
C TYR A 30 -18.84 8.85 -12.06
N TYR A 31 -19.39 9.82 -11.32
CA TYR A 31 -19.33 11.22 -11.70
C TYR A 31 -17.89 11.76 -11.59
N ASN A 32 -17.47 12.62 -12.50
CA ASN A 32 -16.14 13.24 -12.47
C ASN A 32 -15.84 13.93 -11.13
N SER A 33 -16.83 14.58 -10.52
CA SER A 33 -16.69 15.21 -9.21
C SER A 33 -16.35 14.20 -8.11
N GLN A 34 -16.98 13.02 -8.12
CA GLN A 34 -16.70 11.95 -7.15
C GLN A 34 -15.29 11.39 -7.35
N ILE A 35 -14.88 11.15 -8.59
CA ILE A 35 -13.51 10.69 -8.92
C ILE A 35 -12.47 11.70 -8.38
N ILE A 36 -12.65 13.00 -8.71
CA ILE A 36 -11.70 14.05 -8.28
C ILE A 36 -11.65 14.15 -6.76
N VAL A 37 -12.80 14.20 -6.09
CA VAL A 37 -12.85 14.29 -4.62
C VAL A 37 -12.16 13.09 -3.97
N THR A 38 -12.43 11.87 -4.42
CA THR A 38 -11.78 10.66 -3.91
C THR A 38 -10.27 10.68 -4.13
N LEU A 39 -9.81 11.05 -5.34
CA LEU A 39 -8.38 11.17 -5.64
C LEU A 39 -7.68 12.21 -4.76
N VAL A 40 -8.31 13.37 -4.53
CA VAL A 40 -7.77 14.42 -3.65
C VAL A 40 -7.68 13.91 -2.22
N GLN A 41 -8.74 13.30 -1.69
CA GLN A 41 -8.76 12.74 -0.33
C GLN A 41 -7.69 11.66 -0.14
N VAL A 42 -7.58 10.71 -1.07
CA VAL A 42 -6.54 9.67 -1.05
C VAL A 42 -5.15 10.30 -1.10
N THR A 43 -4.92 11.27 -1.99
CA THR A 43 -3.63 11.95 -2.10
C THR A 43 -3.25 12.69 -0.80
N ILE A 44 -4.19 13.40 -0.19
CA ILE A 44 -3.94 14.10 1.07
C ILE A 44 -3.61 13.10 2.18
N LEU A 45 -4.46 12.08 2.38
CA LEU A 45 -4.37 11.17 3.52
C LEU A 45 -3.24 10.13 3.37
N THR A 46 -2.88 9.72 2.16
CA THR A 46 -1.90 8.64 1.97
C THR A 46 -0.55 9.09 1.42
N LEU A 47 -0.44 10.34 0.94
CA LEU A 47 0.82 10.92 0.47
C LEU A 47 1.21 12.17 1.24
N LEU A 48 0.39 13.23 1.19
CA LEU A 48 0.80 14.54 1.71
C LEU A 48 0.92 14.56 3.24
N LEU A 49 -0.05 14.02 3.96
CA LEU A 49 0.02 13.93 5.42
C LEU A 49 1.14 13.01 5.92
N PRO A 50 1.31 11.77 5.43
CA PRO A 50 2.44 10.94 5.83
C PRO A 50 3.79 11.60 5.55
N LEU A 51 3.93 12.28 4.40
CA LEU A 51 5.16 12.99 4.05
C LEU A 51 5.42 14.16 5.02
N SER A 52 4.40 14.97 5.32
CA SER A 52 4.50 16.07 6.28
C SER A 52 4.84 15.57 7.67
N MET A 53 4.20 14.48 8.12
CA MET A 53 4.49 13.84 9.41
C MET A 53 5.91 13.26 9.46
N TYR A 54 6.41 12.71 8.35
CA TYR A 54 7.80 12.27 8.27
C TYR A 54 8.79 13.42 8.49
N PHE A 55 8.59 14.57 7.84
CA PHE A 55 9.45 15.75 8.05
C PHE A 55 9.36 16.28 9.49
N LEU A 56 8.16 16.25 10.09
CA LEU A 56 7.99 16.59 11.50
C LEU A 56 8.76 15.63 12.41
N PHE A 57 8.62 14.32 12.23
CA PHE A 57 9.34 13.32 13.03
C PHE A 57 10.86 13.46 12.88
N ARG A 58 11.32 13.80 11.68
CA ARG A 58 12.74 14.06 11.42
C ARG A 58 13.23 15.32 12.15
N SER A 59 12.46 16.39 12.13
CA SER A 59 12.81 17.64 12.83
C SER A 59 12.82 17.48 14.35
N LEU A 60 11.98 16.60 14.90
CA LEU A 60 11.94 16.25 16.32
C LEU A 60 12.96 15.18 16.73
N GLY A 61 13.79 14.67 15.79
CA GLY A 61 14.78 13.63 16.08
C GLY A 61 14.19 12.23 16.34
N VAL A 62 12.90 12.01 16.05
CA VAL A 62 12.22 10.71 16.22
C VAL A 62 12.63 9.72 15.12
N VAL A 63 12.95 10.21 13.92
CA VAL A 63 13.39 9.42 12.78
C VAL A 63 14.69 10.01 12.24
N SER A 64 15.75 9.19 12.14
CA SER A 64 17.09 9.63 11.72
C SER A 64 17.26 9.58 10.20
N SER A 65 16.68 8.58 9.50
CA SER A 65 16.88 8.35 8.08
C SER A 65 15.61 7.87 7.37
N PHE A 66 15.46 8.29 6.11
CA PHE A 66 14.35 7.85 5.25
C PHE A 66 14.52 6.40 4.78
N THR A 67 15.74 5.96 4.58
CA THR A 67 16.05 4.65 3.97
C THR A 67 16.50 3.60 4.96
N GLU A 68 17.10 4.01 6.09
CA GLU A 68 17.77 3.15 7.05
C GLU A 68 17.19 3.26 8.47
N ALA A 69 15.91 3.65 8.60
CA ALA A 69 15.26 3.74 9.90
C ALA A 69 15.38 2.42 10.68
N SER A 70 15.82 2.52 11.92
CA SER A 70 15.86 1.39 12.86
C SER A 70 14.45 0.83 13.11
N ILE A 71 14.33 -0.37 13.65
CA ILE A 71 13.02 -0.99 13.96
C ILE A 71 12.19 -0.09 14.89
N SER A 72 12.83 0.54 15.86
CA SER A 72 12.16 1.43 16.82
C SER A 72 11.60 2.70 16.16
N GLU A 73 12.33 3.29 15.22
CA GLU A 73 11.92 4.50 14.50
C GLU A 73 10.73 4.28 13.55
N ARG A 74 10.48 3.02 13.14
CA ARG A 74 9.37 2.66 12.25
C ARG A 74 8.01 2.67 12.92
N LYS A 75 7.95 2.55 14.25
CA LYS A 75 6.69 2.42 15.00
C LYS A 75 5.77 3.61 14.75
N MET A 76 6.29 4.83 14.92
CA MET A 76 5.47 6.05 14.77
C MET A 76 4.96 6.27 13.34
N PRO A 77 5.79 6.20 12.28
CA PRO A 77 5.29 6.31 10.90
C PRO A 77 4.24 5.27 10.53
N ILE A 78 4.42 4.00 10.96
CA ILE A 78 3.45 2.94 10.66
C ILE A 78 2.14 3.14 11.43
N ALA A 79 2.21 3.57 12.70
CA ALA A 79 1.03 3.88 13.49
C ALA A 79 0.23 5.04 12.88
N VAL A 80 0.91 6.10 12.47
CA VAL A 80 0.27 7.23 11.76
C VAL A 80 -0.37 6.76 10.45
N GLN A 81 0.32 5.94 9.67
CA GLN A 81 -0.24 5.38 8.42
C GLN A 81 -1.50 4.56 8.69
N ALA A 82 -1.52 3.73 9.74
CA ALA A 82 -2.71 2.96 10.11
C ALA A 82 -3.88 3.89 10.50
N ILE A 83 -3.62 4.94 11.30
CA ILE A 83 -4.65 5.92 11.67
C ILE A 83 -5.20 6.64 10.43
N LEU A 84 -4.34 7.08 9.52
CA LEU A 84 -4.75 7.79 8.31
C LEU A 84 -5.57 6.90 7.37
N LEU A 85 -5.21 5.62 7.24
CA LEU A 85 -6.02 4.64 6.48
C LEU A 85 -7.37 4.39 7.17
N PHE A 86 -7.40 4.31 8.50
CA PHE A 86 -8.68 4.21 9.23
C PHE A 86 -9.56 5.43 8.98
N VAL A 87 -9.01 6.64 9.03
CA VAL A 87 -9.74 7.88 8.71
C VAL A 87 -10.25 7.86 7.27
N LEU A 88 -9.43 7.40 6.32
CA LEU A 88 -9.82 7.30 4.92
C LEU A 88 -11.02 6.38 4.71
N ILE A 89 -11.00 5.16 5.26
CA ILE A 89 -12.11 4.19 5.13
C ILE A 89 -13.36 4.59 5.91
N LYS A 90 -13.21 5.37 7.00
CA LYS A 90 -14.36 5.78 7.82
C LYS A 90 -15.08 7.01 7.26
N PHE A 91 -14.36 7.95 6.65
CA PHE A 91 -14.88 9.27 6.32
C PHE A 91 -14.80 9.65 4.84
N SER A 92 -14.02 8.93 4.03
CA SER A 92 -13.77 9.32 2.63
C SER A 92 -14.20 8.26 1.63
N VAL A 93 -13.90 7.00 1.87
CA VAL A 93 -14.19 5.87 0.97
C VAL A 93 -15.06 4.87 1.71
N SER A 94 -16.39 4.96 1.55
CA SER A 94 -17.33 4.04 2.19
C SER A 94 -17.63 2.84 1.31
N GLN A 95 -18.05 1.74 1.94
CA GLN A 95 -18.49 0.54 1.23
C GLN A 95 -19.66 0.81 0.30
N ASP A 96 -20.58 1.71 0.68
CA ASP A 96 -21.77 2.04 -0.11
C ASP A 96 -21.45 2.92 -1.32
N SER A 97 -20.30 3.64 -1.30
CA SER A 97 -19.94 4.56 -2.38
C SER A 97 -18.98 3.95 -3.41
N VAL A 98 -17.94 3.25 -2.95
CA VAL A 98 -16.88 2.64 -3.79
C VAL A 98 -16.35 1.41 -3.06
N ALA A 99 -17.10 0.30 -3.11
CA ALA A 99 -16.83 -0.91 -2.33
C ALA A 99 -15.43 -1.47 -2.56
N GLU A 100 -14.96 -1.53 -3.79
CA GLU A 100 -13.67 -2.11 -4.16
C GLU A 100 -12.51 -1.32 -3.55
N LEU A 101 -12.56 0.01 -3.61
CA LEU A 101 -11.56 0.86 -2.97
C LEU A 101 -11.66 0.80 -1.44
N TYR A 102 -12.87 0.71 -0.89
CA TYR A 102 -13.04 0.51 0.55
C TYR A 102 -12.30 -0.75 1.01
N PHE A 103 -12.50 -1.89 0.34
CA PHE A 103 -11.84 -3.14 0.71
C PHE A 103 -10.34 -3.12 0.42
N PHE A 104 -9.89 -2.44 -0.64
CA PHE A 104 -8.46 -2.21 -0.87
C PHE A 104 -7.79 -1.47 0.30
N PHE A 105 -8.38 -0.37 0.75
CA PHE A 105 -7.86 0.41 1.88
C PHE A 105 -8.04 -0.29 3.22
N LEU A 106 -9.12 -1.05 3.41
CA LEU A 106 -9.31 -1.89 4.59
C LEU A 106 -8.21 -2.95 4.67
N GLY A 107 -7.87 -3.60 3.56
CA GLY A 107 -6.74 -4.52 3.47
C GLY A 107 -5.40 -3.83 3.81
N GLY A 108 -5.18 -2.61 3.31
CA GLY A 108 -4.02 -1.79 3.65
C GLY A 108 -3.96 -1.42 5.14
N PHE A 109 -5.10 -1.08 5.74
CA PHE A 109 -5.22 -0.82 7.18
C PHE A 109 -4.85 -2.08 7.99
N LEU A 110 -5.44 -3.23 7.67
CA LEU A 110 -5.13 -4.50 8.33
C LEU A 110 -3.65 -4.87 8.20
N SER A 111 -3.07 -4.70 7.00
CA SER A 111 -1.62 -4.89 6.79
C SER A 111 -0.78 -3.95 7.66
N SER A 112 -1.21 -2.70 7.83
CA SER A 112 -0.52 -1.71 8.68
C SER A 112 -0.58 -2.10 10.17
N VAL A 113 -1.71 -2.64 10.64
CA VAL A 113 -1.85 -3.16 12.01
C VAL A 113 -0.96 -4.39 12.22
N ILE A 114 -0.94 -5.34 11.28
CA ILE A 114 -0.12 -6.54 11.36
C ILE A 114 1.38 -6.18 11.37
N VAL A 115 1.81 -5.27 10.50
CA VAL A 115 3.21 -4.85 10.46
C VAL A 115 3.60 -4.04 11.69
N LEU A 116 2.69 -3.24 12.27
CA LEU A 116 2.94 -2.55 13.54
C LEU A 116 3.17 -3.56 14.67
N ALA A 117 2.33 -4.60 14.75
CA ALA A 117 2.52 -5.70 15.70
C ALA A 117 3.86 -6.42 15.47
N SER A 118 4.25 -6.69 14.23
CA SER A 118 5.53 -7.32 13.91
C SER A 118 6.73 -6.46 14.35
N VAL A 119 6.65 -5.13 14.19
CA VAL A 119 7.69 -4.18 14.63
C VAL A 119 7.79 -4.14 16.17
N ILE A 120 6.66 -4.25 16.89
CA ILE A 120 6.65 -4.37 18.35
C ILE A 120 7.37 -5.67 18.78
N LEU A 121 7.17 -6.76 18.06
CA LEU A 121 7.84 -8.04 18.23
C LEU A 121 9.29 -8.07 17.68
N LYS A 122 9.85 -6.89 17.30
CA LYS A 122 11.20 -6.71 16.78
C LYS A 122 11.45 -7.41 15.43
N PHE A 123 10.41 -7.69 14.65
CA PHE A 123 10.52 -8.24 13.31
C PHE A 123 10.29 -7.16 12.25
N LYS A 124 11.20 -7.08 11.26
CA LYS A 124 11.25 -6.02 10.25
C LYS A 124 10.71 -6.50 8.90
N ALA A 125 9.39 -6.60 8.74
CA ALA A 125 8.81 -6.91 7.42
C ALA A 125 9.05 -5.76 6.42
N SER A 126 9.14 -6.09 5.12
CA SER A 126 9.38 -5.10 4.07
C SER A 126 8.11 -4.38 3.66
N LEU A 127 8.01 -3.08 3.95
CA LEU A 127 6.88 -2.23 3.55
C LEU A 127 6.71 -2.14 2.03
N HIS A 128 7.80 -2.19 1.26
CA HIS A 128 7.76 -2.20 -0.20
C HIS A 128 7.08 -3.47 -0.73
N MET A 129 7.42 -4.62 -0.13
CA MET A 129 6.79 -5.89 -0.52
C MET A 129 5.31 -5.91 -0.12
N ILE A 130 4.96 -5.37 1.06
CA ILE A 130 3.56 -5.20 1.47
C ILE A 130 2.78 -4.39 0.44
N GLY A 131 3.31 -3.24 0.04
CA GLY A 131 2.63 -2.36 -0.90
C GLY A 131 2.42 -2.98 -2.28
N ILE A 132 3.48 -3.48 -2.90
CA ILE A 132 3.39 -4.03 -4.26
C ILE A 132 2.55 -5.32 -4.32
N SER A 133 2.61 -6.18 -3.31
CA SER A 133 1.79 -7.40 -3.27
C SER A 133 0.31 -7.09 -3.00
N ALA A 134 0.00 -6.13 -2.13
CA ALA A 134 -1.38 -5.66 -1.93
C ALA A 134 -1.96 -5.07 -3.22
N LEU A 135 -1.21 -4.22 -3.92
CA LEU A 135 -1.63 -3.65 -5.20
C LEU A 135 -1.86 -4.74 -6.26
N THR A 136 -0.95 -5.71 -6.36
CA THR A 136 -1.09 -6.84 -7.30
C THR A 136 -2.35 -7.66 -7.02
N CYS A 137 -2.62 -7.98 -5.75
CA CYS A 137 -3.86 -8.68 -5.37
C CYS A 137 -5.10 -7.83 -5.68
N PHE A 138 -5.08 -6.52 -5.42
CA PHE A 138 -6.19 -5.64 -5.77
C PHE A 138 -6.48 -5.64 -7.27
N ILE A 139 -5.45 -5.50 -8.13
CA ILE A 139 -5.60 -5.57 -9.59
C ILE A 139 -6.15 -6.93 -10.03
N PHE A 140 -5.68 -8.03 -9.40
CA PHE A 140 -6.20 -9.38 -9.66
C PHE A 140 -7.68 -9.48 -9.28
N GLY A 141 -8.07 -8.98 -8.11
CA GLY A 141 -9.48 -8.94 -7.68
C GLY A 141 -10.36 -8.14 -8.64
N LEU A 142 -9.91 -6.97 -9.08
CA LEU A 142 -10.64 -6.17 -10.09
C LEU A 142 -10.77 -6.92 -11.43
N SER A 143 -9.73 -7.64 -11.87
CA SER A 143 -9.79 -8.48 -13.07
C SER A 143 -10.86 -9.56 -12.95
N MET A 144 -10.98 -10.19 -11.79
CA MET A 144 -12.01 -11.21 -11.54
C MET A 144 -13.41 -10.60 -11.44
N TYR A 145 -13.56 -9.52 -10.69
CA TYR A 145 -14.86 -8.88 -10.45
C TYR A 145 -15.50 -8.32 -11.72
N TYR A 146 -14.71 -7.58 -12.51
CA TYR A 146 -15.18 -6.98 -13.76
C TYR A 146 -15.01 -7.89 -14.99
N GLN A 147 -14.53 -9.12 -14.83
CA GLN A 147 -14.25 -10.07 -15.92
C GLN A 147 -13.33 -9.49 -17.00
N LEU A 148 -12.32 -8.71 -16.59
CA LEU A 148 -11.39 -8.03 -17.49
C LEU A 148 -10.13 -8.87 -17.74
N PRO A 149 -9.62 -8.98 -19.01
CA PRO A 149 -8.50 -9.84 -19.35
C PRO A 149 -7.13 -9.19 -18.98
N PHE A 150 -6.88 -8.93 -17.69
CA PHE A 150 -5.66 -8.29 -17.23
C PHE A 150 -4.47 -9.25 -17.00
N VAL A 151 -4.45 -10.39 -17.68
CA VAL A 151 -3.38 -11.41 -17.51
C VAL A 151 -1.99 -10.80 -17.71
N ASN A 152 -1.78 -10.02 -18.76
CA ASN A 152 -0.48 -9.39 -19.05
C ASN A 152 -0.09 -8.35 -17.96
N LEU A 153 -1.06 -7.59 -17.45
CA LEU A 153 -0.82 -6.62 -16.38
C LEU A 153 -0.48 -7.32 -15.07
N ILE A 154 -1.19 -8.39 -14.73
CA ILE A 154 -0.93 -9.19 -13.53
C ILE A 154 0.46 -9.84 -13.63
N ALA A 155 0.82 -10.40 -14.78
CA ALA A 155 2.15 -10.93 -15.02
C ALA A 155 3.24 -9.86 -14.87
N PHE A 156 3.01 -8.65 -15.39
CA PHE A 156 3.89 -7.50 -15.19
C PHE A 156 4.02 -7.13 -13.69
N CYS A 157 2.93 -7.09 -12.94
CA CYS A 157 2.97 -6.83 -11.50
C CYS A 157 3.78 -7.89 -10.74
N ILE A 158 3.64 -9.17 -11.10
CA ILE A 158 4.45 -10.26 -10.52
C ILE A 158 5.94 -10.06 -10.79
N VAL A 159 6.31 -9.69 -12.03
CA VAL A 159 7.70 -9.33 -12.35
C VAL A 159 8.17 -8.14 -11.52
N CYS A 160 7.32 -7.11 -11.33
CA CYS A 160 7.64 -5.97 -10.49
C CYS A 160 7.87 -6.36 -9.03
N ILE A 161 7.12 -7.32 -8.46
CA ILE A 161 7.38 -7.88 -7.12
C ILE A 161 8.81 -8.43 -7.06
N GLY A 162 9.23 -9.21 -8.06
CA GLY A 162 10.59 -9.74 -8.16
C GLY A 162 11.66 -8.66 -8.26
N LEU A 163 11.42 -7.61 -9.07
CA LEU A 163 12.34 -6.48 -9.24
C LEU A 163 12.46 -5.65 -7.96
N VAL A 164 11.37 -5.40 -7.26
CA VAL A 164 11.38 -4.71 -5.95
C VAL A 164 12.11 -5.56 -4.92
N ALA A 165 11.85 -6.87 -4.84
CA ALA A 165 12.56 -7.77 -3.93
C ALA A 165 14.08 -7.74 -4.20
N SER A 166 14.49 -7.87 -5.48
CA SER A 166 15.90 -7.78 -5.91
C SER A 166 16.52 -6.43 -5.55
N SER A 167 15.77 -5.35 -5.73
CA SER A 167 16.20 -4.00 -5.33
C SER A 167 16.48 -3.92 -3.81
N ARG A 168 15.58 -4.47 -2.98
CA ARG A 168 15.72 -4.43 -1.51
C ARG A 168 16.88 -5.30 -1.03
N LEU A 169 17.13 -6.44 -1.67
CA LEU A 169 18.30 -7.29 -1.41
C LEU A 169 19.59 -6.60 -1.83
N TYR A 170 19.64 -6.03 -3.03
CA TYR A 170 20.80 -5.28 -3.54
C TYR A 170 21.19 -4.13 -2.61
N MET A 171 20.21 -3.40 -2.09
CA MET A 171 20.42 -2.31 -1.13
C MET A 171 20.75 -2.80 0.29
N LYS A 172 20.82 -4.12 0.53
CA LYS A 172 21.03 -4.74 1.86
C LYS A 172 20.03 -4.24 2.92
N ALA A 173 18.83 -3.84 2.48
CA ALA A 173 17.81 -3.25 3.33
C ALA A 173 16.98 -4.31 4.07
N HIS A 174 16.87 -5.52 3.50
CA HIS A 174 16.06 -6.62 4.00
C HIS A 174 16.69 -7.99 3.73
N THR A 175 16.32 -8.98 4.55
CA THR A 175 16.58 -10.41 4.33
C THR A 175 15.47 -11.07 3.52
N TYR A 176 15.70 -12.28 2.99
CA TYR A 176 14.68 -13.06 2.29
C TYR A 176 13.41 -13.29 3.12
N THR A 177 13.58 -13.60 4.41
CA THR A 177 12.45 -13.83 5.33
C THR A 177 11.61 -12.57 5.53
N GLU A 178 12.24 -11.39 5.62
CA GLU A 178 11.54 -10.11 5.74
C GLU A 178 10.77 -9.73 4.46
N LEU A 179 11.29 -10.12 3.28
CA LEU A 179 10.61 -9.92 1.99
C LEU A 179 9.40 -10.85 1.85
N ILE A 180 9.56 -12.14 2.15
CA ILE A 180 8.46 -13.12 2.10
C ILE A 180 7.36 -12.74 3.09
N ALA A 181 7.71 -12.39 4.31
CA ALA A 181 6.75 -11.89 5.29
C ALA A 181 6.02 -10.63 4.78
N GLY A 182 6.72 -9.73 4.10
CA GLY A 182 6.12 -8.56 3.46
C GLY A 182 5.07 -8.95 2.40
N ILE A 183 5.34 -9.95 1.56
CA ILE A 183 4.37 -10.46 0.58
C ILE A 183 3.12 -11.01 1.30
N ILE A 184 3.32 -11.84 2.32
CA ILE A 184 2.21 -12.47 3.06
C ILE A 184 1.35 -11.42 3.77
N ILE A 185 1.98 -10.44 4.42
CA ILE A 185 1.27 -9.35 5.12
C ILE A 185 0.52 -8.44 4.15
N GLY A 186 1.05 -8.22 2.95
CA GLY A 186 0.39 -7.39 1.95
C GLY A 186 -0.73 -8.12 1.22
N ALA A 187 -0.48 -9.33 0.72
CA ALA A 187 -1.43 -10.12 -0.04
C ALA A 187 -2.54 -10.75 0.84
N GLY A 188 -2.18 -11.23 2.04
CA GLY A 188 -3.09 -11.97 2.90
C GLY A 188 -4.39 -11.23 3.22
N PRO A 189 -4.38 -10.01 3.77
CA PRO A 189 -5.59 -9.24 4.01
C PRO A 189 -6.41 -8.96 2.74
N GLN A 190 -5.77 -8.70 1.60
CA GLN A 190 -6.48 -8.46 0.33
C GLN A 190 -7.23 -9.72 -0.11
N VAL A 191 -6.56 -10.86 -0.12
CA VAL A 191 -7.17 -12.16 -0.49
C VAL A 191 -8.27 -12.57 0.49
N PHE A 192 -8.05 -12.35 1.81
CA PHE A 192 -9.08 -12.61 2.81
C PHE A 192 -10.34 -11.77 2.58
N LEU A 193 -10.20 -10.53 2.14
CA LEU A 193 -11.32 -9.62 1.92
C LEU A 193 -12.07 -9.90 0.60
N TYR A 194 -11.55 -10.72 -0.31
CA TYR A 194 -12.24 -11.09 -1.55
C TYR A 194 -13.64 -11.67 -1.30
N GLN A 195 -13.81 -12.46 -0.26
CA GLN A 195 -15.11 -13.04 0.09
C GLN A 195 -16.23 -12.03 0.40
N TYR A 196 -15.89 -10.74 0.54
CA TYR A 196 -16.85 -9.67 0.84
C TYR A 196 -17.16 -8.78 -0.36
N TRP A 197 -16.41 -8.88 -1.45
CA TRP A 197 -16.63 -8.00 -2.59
C TRP A 197 -16.43 -8.64 -3.97
N LEU A 198 -15.90 -9.87 -4.07
CA LEU A 198 -15.91 -10.72 -5.27
C LEU A 198 -17.11 -11.65 -5.26
#